data_7e5b563f0c765db563409ea2bc263df4
#
_entry.id   7e5b563f0c765db563409ea2bc263df4
#
_cell.length_a   1.000
_cell.length_b   1.000
_cell.length_c   1.000
_cell.angle_alpha   90.00
_cell.angle_beta   90.00
_cell.angle_gamma   90.00
#
_symmetry.space_group_name_H-M   'P 1'
#
loop_
_entity.id
_entity.type
_entity.pdbx_description
1 polymer ?
#
loop_
_entity_poly.entity_id
_entity_poly.type
_entity_poly.pdbx_seq_one_letter_code
_entity_poly.pdbx_strand_id
1 'polypeptide(L)'
;MTRILIADDEEALREQLAQALQAAWPEAHIVARGEDGADAWDLWLEHQPDVCFLDIRMPGLSGLEVAQKINGRCPVVFITAFGDHALQAFDAGAVDYLMKPVEPARLAQTVARLKLSHLQGPSEAQAQALQHLLSSLTPARHSYLHTLQASVGKEVRVIRVSDVIYFESDTRYTRVVYREDGEQRAALLRTPLKDLLTQLDGRQFQQIHRSTIVASSQIASAVRDDAGGMVLRLRACPDQLMVSRPFQVLFKGQ
;
A
#
# COMPACT_ATOMS: atom_id res chain seq x y z
N MET A 1 2.76 23.44 6.38
CA MET A 1 1.32 23.11 6.53
C MET A 1 1.23 21.59 6.43
N THR A 2 0.78 20.91 7.46
CA THR A 2 0.77 19.43 7.52
C THR A 2 -0.29 18.85 6.58
N ARG A 3 0.11 17.92 5.74
CA ARG A 3 -0.73 17.28 4.72
C ARG A 3 -1.19 15.92 5.25
N ILE A 4 -2.49 15.69 5.28
CA ILE A 4 -3.11 14.48 5.85
C ILE A 4 -3.79 13.67 4.76
N LEU A 5 -3.56 12.36 4.76
CA LEU A 5 -4.38 11.37 4.06
C LEU A 5 -5.25 10.65 5.09
N ILE A 6 -6.53 10.50 4.78
CA ILE A 6 -7.45 9.67 5.56
C ILE A 6 -7.98 8.54 4.67
N ALA A 7 -8.13 7.32 5.22
CA ALA A 7 -8.72 6.20 4.50
C ALA A 7 -9.58 5.34 5.42
N ASP A 8 -10.80 5.07 4.96
CA ASP A 8 -11.82 4.29 5.65
C ASP A 8 -12.84 3.84 4.59
N ASP A 9 -13.29 2.61 4.58
CA ASP A 9 -14.26 2.14 3.59
C ASP A 9 -15.69 2.63 3.88
N GLU A 10 -15.95 3.09 5.08
CA GLU A 10 -17.23 3.71 5.46
C GLU A 10 -17.18 5.23 5.24
N GLU A 11 -17.86 5.74 4.20
CA GLU A 11 -17.92 7.16 3.84
C GLU A 11 -18.32 8.06 5.02
N ALA A 12 -19.33 7.63 5.79
CA ALA A 12 -19.85 8.39 6.94
C ALA A 12 -18.77 8.56 8.04
N LEU A 13 -17.97 7.52 8.32
CA LEU A 13 -16.90 7.58 9.30
C LEU A 13 -15.71 8.40 8.78
N ARG A 14 -15.42 8.30 7.50
CA ARG A 14 -14.39 9.10 6.83
C ARG A 14 -14.70 10.60 6.91
N GLU A 15 -15.96 10.99 6.66
CA GLU A 15 -16.39 12.38 6.80
C GLU A 15 -16.40 12.85 8.26
N GLN A 16 -16.85 12.02 9.19
CA GLN A 16 -16.82 12.33 10.62
C GLN A 16 -15.38 12.57 11.10
N LEU A 17 -14.44 11.73 10.69
CA LEU A 17 -13.03 11.90 11.00
C LEU A 17 -12.46 13.20 10.39
N ALA A 18 -12.83 13.51 9.15
CA ALA A 18 -12.40 14.74 8.50
C ALA A 18 -12.84 15.97 9.26
N GLN A 19 -14.09 16.02 9.71
CA GLN A 19 -14.63 17.12 10.52
C GLN A 19 -13.92 17.20 11.88
N ALA A 20 -13.70 16.07 12.54
CA ALA A 20 -13.01 16.02 13.83
C ALA A 20 -11.55 16.50 13.72
N LEU A 21 -10.85 16.11 12.64
CA LEU A 21 -9.48 16.59 12.36
C LEU A 21 -9.45 18.08 12.07
N GLN A 22 -10.42 18.61 11.30
CA GLN A 22 -10.50 20.04 11.03
C GLN A 22 -10.70 20.86 12.32
N ALA A 23 -11.45 20.33 13.28
CA ALA A 23 -11.66 20.96 14.58
C ALA A 23 -10.42 20.85 15.50
N ALA A 24 -9.76 19.67 15.53
CA ALA A 24 -8.63 19.41 16.42
C ALA A 24 -7.29 19.94 15.88
N TRP A 25 -7.17 20.08 14.54
CA TRP A 25 -5.94 20.50 13.87
C TRP A 25 -6.22 21.46 12.70
N PRO A 26 -6.68 22.69 12.95
CA PRO A 26 -7.09 23.63 11.90
C PRO A 26 -5.99 23.98 10.89
N GLU A 27 -4.71 23.88 11.30
CA GLU A 27 -3.57 24.20 10.44
C GLU A 27 -3.20 23.04 9.48
N ALA A 28 -3.75 21.85 9.67
CA ALA A 28 -3.52 20.72 8.79
C ALA A 28 -4.50 20.73 7.60
N HIS A 29 -4.09 20.10 6.52
CA HIS A 29 -4.90 20.02 5.31
C HIS A 29 -5.08 18.56 4.88
N ILE A 30 -6.33 18.13 4.75
CA ILE A 30 -6.64 16.81 4.21
C ILE A 30 -6.47 16.88 2.69
N VAL A 31 -5.40 16.25 2.20
CA VAL A 31 -5.03 16.27 0.78
C VAL A 31 -5.63 15.11 -0.01
N ALA A 32 -6.02 14.03 0.69
CA ALA A 32 -6.57 12.84 0.04
C ALA A 32 -7.52 12.08 0.97
N ARG A 33 -8.51 11.39 0.38
CA ARG A 33 -9.50 10.56 1.06
C ARG A 33 -9.65 9.24 0.33
N GLY A 34 -9.13 8.16 0.90
CA GLY A 34 -9.18 6.82 0.33
C GLY A 34 -10.45 6.06 0.74
N GLU A 35 -11.02 5.32 -0.19
CA GLU A 35 -12.22 4.51 0.01
C GLU A 35 -11.88 3.04 0.34
N ASP A 36 -10.67 2.62 0.07
CA ASP A 36 -10.13 1.30 0.40
C ASP A 36 -8.59 1.37 0.51
N GLY A 37 -7.98 0.25 0.88
CA GLY A 37 -6.52 0.23 1.07
C GLY A 37 -5.71 0.34 -0.22
N ALA A 38 -6.22 -0.07 -1.37
CA ALA A 38 -5.52 0.10 -2.64
C ALA A 38 -5.57 1.56 -3.09
N ASP A 39 -6.73 2.19 -2.95
CA ASP A 39 -6.91 3.63 -3.20
C ASP A 39 -6.06 4.47 -2.23
N ALA A 40 -6.05 4.11 -0.95
CA ALA A 40 -5.19 4.76 0.05
C ALA A 40 -3.70 4.70 -0.32
N TRP A 41 -3.24 3.56 -0.87
CA TRP A 41 -1.86 3.43 -1.33
C TRP A 41 -1.57 4.30 -2.55
N ASP A 42 -2.45 4.31 -3.55
CA ASP A 42 -2.31 5.12 -4.76
C ASP A 42 -2.32 6.62 -4.42
N LEU A 43 -3.23 7.07 -3.55
CA LEU A 43 -3.30 8.44 -3.04
C LEU A 43 -2.06 8.83 -2.22
N TRP A 44 -1.51 7.89 -1.44
CA TRP A 44 -0.26 8.13 -0.71
C TRP A 44 0.91 8.39 -1.66
N LEU A 45 1.02 7.59 -2.74
CA LEU A 45 2.06 7.76 -3.76
C LEU A 45 1.92 9.11 -4.49
N GLU A 46 0.69 9.52 -4.79
CA GLU A 46 0.40 10.75 -5.52
C GLU A 46 0.65 12.00 -4.67
N HIS A 47 0.12 11.98 -3.44
CA HIS A 47 0.09 13.17 -2.61
C HIS A 47 1.25 13.28 -1.63
N GLN A 48 1.97 12.19 -1.32
CA GLN A 48 3.08 12.16 -0.35
C GLN A 48 2.71 12.91 0.94
N PRO A 49 1.68 12.47 1.69
CA PRO A 49 1.21 13.14 2.89
C PRO A 49 2.24 13.05 4.03
N ASP A 50 2.17 14.03 4.94
CA ASP A 50 3.02 14.06 6.14
C ASP A 50 2.51 13.12 7.23
N VAL A 51 1.20 12.79 7.23
CA VAL A 51 0.54 11.90 8.19
C VAL A 51 -0.59 11.14 7.50
N CYS A 52 -0.75 9.87 7.87
CA CYS A 52 -1.88 9.03 7.41
C CYS A 52 -2.75 8.60 8.59
N PHE A 53 -4.08 8.69 8.41
CA PHE A 53 -5.08 8.08 9.27
C PHE A 53 -5.75 6.96 8.49
N LEU A 54 -5.56 5.71 8.92
CA LEU A 54 -5.98 4.53 8.16
C LEU A 54 -6.89 3.64 9.01
N ASP A 55 -8.05 3.27 8.48
CA ASP A 55 -8.76 2.14 9.07
C ASP A 55 -7.93 0.86 8.89
N ILE A 56 -7.93 0.01 9.91
CA ILE A 56 -7.26 -1.29 9.85
C ILE A 56 -7.96 -2.23 8.88
N ARG A 57 -9.30 -2.23 8.90
CA ARG A 57 -10.11 -3.12 8.08
C ARG A 57 -10.69 -2.40 6.89
N MET A 58 -10.05 -2.53 5.76
CA MET A 58 -10.56 -2.02 4.49
C MET A 58 -10.56 -3.14 3.45
N PRO A 59 -11.47 -3.12 2.47
CA PRO A 59 -11.42 -4.00 1.32
C PRO A 59 -10.09 -3.88 0.56
N GLY A 60 -9.67 -4.97 -0.03
CA GLY A 60 -8.43 -5.00 -0.77
C GLY A 60 -7.21 -5.06 0.16
N LEU A 61 -6.45 -3.99 0.27
CA LEU A 61 -5.34 -3.88 1.21
C LEU A 61 -5.88 -3.38 2.56
N SER A 62 -5.48 -4.05 3.64
CA SER A 62 -5.72 -3.54 4.99
C SER A 62 -4.89 -2.29 5.28
N GLY A 63 -5.32 -1.45 6.22
CA GLY A 63 -4.52 -0.30 6.66
C GLY A 63 -3.13 -0.69 7.17
N LEU A 64 -2.99 -1.90 7.73
CA LEU A 64 -1.70 -2.45 8.15
C LEU A 64 -0.78 -2.71 6.95
N GLU A 65 -1.30 -3.29 5.87
CA GLU A 65 -0.53 -3.53 4.64
C GLU A 65 -0.14 -2.22 3.95
N VAL A 66 -1.02 -1.22 3.98
CA VAL A 66 -0.69 0.14 3.51
C VAL A 66 0.43 0.74 4.35
N ALA A 67 0.37 0.65 5.68
CA ALA A 67 1.41 1.14 6.58
C ALA A 67 2.76 0.42 6.36
N GLN A 68 2.75 -0.90 6.09
CA GLN A 68 3.95 -1.64 5.69
C GLN A 68 4.58 -1.10 4.40
N LYS A 69 3.76 -0.80 3.40
CA LYS A 69 4.22 -0.21 2.13
C LYS A 69 4.78 1.19 2.32
N ILE A 70 4.19 1.98 3.21
CA ILE A 70 4.69 3.30 3.63
C ILE A 70 6.07 3.16 4.29
N ASN A 71 6.30 2.08 5.04
CA ASN A 71 7.60 1.72 5.62
C ASN A 71 8.26 2.88 6.41
N GLY A 72 7.51 3.49 7.31
CA GLY A 72 8.00 4.56 8.19
C GLY A 72 8.29 5.91 7.52
N ARG A 73 7.96 6.09 6.23
CA ARG A 73 8.17 7.36 5.50
C ARG A 73 7.28 8.50 5.97
N CYS A 74 6.18 8.20 6.63
CA CYS A 74 5.38 9.15 7.38
C CYS A 74 4.71 8.45 8.57
N PRO A 75 4.35 9.18 9.64
CA PRO A 75 3.54 8.67 10.73
C PRO A 75 2.19 8.14 10.26
N VAL A 76 1.80 6.97 10.80
CA VAL A 76 0.49 6.38 10.55
C VAL A 76 -0.27 6.29 11.86
N VAL A 77 -1.50 6.77 11.87
CA VAL A 77 -2.47 6.62 12.96
C VAL A 77 -3.53 5.63 12.50
N PHE A 78 -3.70 4.54 13.23
CA PHE A 78 -4.76 3.59 12.92
C PHE A 78 -6.09 3.99 13.56
N ILE A 79 -7.17 3.73 12.83
CA ILE A 79 -8.53 3.89 13.32
C ILE A 79 -9.17 2.51 13.30
N THR A 80 -9.78 2.07 14.39
CA THR A 80 -10.26 0.69 14.49
C THR A 80 -11.48 0.57 15.39
N ALA A 81 -12.36 -0.37 15.05
CA ALA A 81 -13.47 -0.79 15.93
C ALA A 81 -13.04 -1.86 16.96
N PHE A 82 -11.77 -2.31 16.95
CA PHE A 82 -11.29 -3.36 17.84
C PHE A 82 -10.95 -2.85 19.24
N GLY A 83 -11.50 -3.56 20.25
CA GLY A 83 -11.31 -3.26 21.65
C GLY A 83 -9.94 -3.73 22.23
N ASP A 84 -9.76 -3.39 23.48
CA ASP A 84 -8.64 -3.32 24.42
C ASP A 84 -7.42 -4.24 24.29
N HIS A 85 -7.49 -5.40 23.66
CA HIS A 85 -6.34 -6.34 23.59
C HIS A 85 -5.28 -5.96 22.53
N ALA A 86 -5.66 -5.24 21.49
CA ALA A 86 -4.72 -4.68 20.52
C ALA A 86 -4.01 -3.42 21.06
N LEU A 87 -4.61 -2.79 22.06
CA LEU A 87 -4.21 -1.50 22.63
C LEU A 87 -2.93 -1.59 23.47
N GLN A 88 -2.74 -2.67 24.22
CA GLN A 88 -1.56 -2.84 25.08
C GLN A 88 -0.24 -2.96 24.32
N ALA A 89 -0.29 -3.39 23.05
CA ALA A 89 0.89 -3.46 22.19
C ALA A 89 1.33 -2.08 21.64
N PHE A 90 0.42 -1.09 21.65
CA PHE A 90 0.68 0.27 21.15
C PHE A 90 1.28 1.22 22.16
N ASP A 91 1.09 1.00 23.45
CA ASP A 91 1.62 1.86 24.51
C ASP A 91 3.16 1.96 24.54
N ALA A 92 3.82 1.12 23.75
CA ALA A 92 5.27 1.14 23.56
C ALA A 92 5.79 2.21 22.55
N GLY A 93 4.92 3.12 22.05
CA GLY A 93 5.40 4.41 21.55
C GLY A 93 5.57 4.57 20.05
N ALA A 94 4.91 3.77 19.22
CA ALA A 94 5.27 3.85 17.81
C ALA A 94 4.22 4.48 16.94
N VAL A 95 3.18 4.07 16.67
CA VAL A 95 2.11 4.60 15.86
C VAL A 95 0.93 4.83 16.79
N ASP A 96 0.26 5.92 16.71
CA ASP A 96 -0.92 6.13 17.55
C ASP A 96 -2.12 5.41 16.93
N TYR A 97 -3.15 5.17 17.75
CA TYR A 97 -4.39 4.56 17.30
C TYR A 97 -5.59 5.27 17.94
N LEU A 98 -6.70 5.22 17.24
CA LEU A 98 -7.98 5.77 17.66
C LEU A 98 -9.05 4.69 17.56
N MET A 99 -9.87 4.57 18.60
CA MET A 99 -11.05 3.69 18.56
C MET A 99 -12.23 4.39 17.90
N LYS A 100 -12.99 3.66 17.10
CA LYS A 100 -14.29 4.09 16.59
C LYS A 100 -15.38 3.90 17.68
N PRO A 101 -16.23 4.91 17.95
CA PRO A 101 -16.22 6.25 17.39
C PRO A 101 -15.05 7.10 17.92
N VAL A 102 -14.45 7.93 17.07
CA VAL A 102 -13.29 8.73 17.44
C VAL A 102 -13.67 9.81 18.44
N GLU A 103 -13.18 9.68 19.66
CA GLU A 103 -13.42 10.67 20.73
C GLU A 103 -12.59 11.94 20.52
N PRO A 104 -13.18 13.15 20.58
CA PRO A 104 -12.46 14.41 20.34
C PRO A 104 -11.24 14.62 21.26
N ALA A 105 -11.36 14.24 22.54
CA ALA A 105 -10.27 14.37 23.49
C ALA A 105 -9.08 13.47 23.13
N ARG A 106 -9.35 12.24 22.68
CA ARG A 106 -8.32 11.28 22.27
C ARG A 106 -7.64 11.72 20.95
N LEU A 107 -8.42 12.23 20.00
CA LEU A 107 -7.90 12.80 18.77
C LEU A 107 -6.98 14.00 19.05
N ALA A 108 -7.36 14.89 19.97
CA ALA A 108 -6.53 16.03 20.35
C ALA A 108 -5.18 15.59 20.94
N GLN A 109 -5.15 14.51 21.75
CA GLN A 109 -3.89 13.93 22.26
C GLN A 109 -3.02 13.38 21.13
N THR A 110 -3.61 12.66 20.18
CA THR A 110 -2.91 12.14 18.99
C THR A 110 -2.32 13.28 18.17
N VAL A 111 -3.08 14.34 17.91
CA VAL A 111 -2.60 15.54 17.20
C VAL A 111 -1.43 16.19 17.94
N ALA A 112 -1.52 16.33 19.27
CA ALA A 112 -0.42 16.88 20.07
C ALA A 112 0.87 16.05 19.94
N ARG A 113 0.77 14.71 19.96
CA ARG A 113 1.92 13.81 19.74
C ARG A 113 2.50 13.96 18.34
N LEU A 114 1.65 14.01 17.31
CA LEU A 114 2.08 14.19 15.92
C LEU A 114 2.82 15.52 15.72
N LYS A 115 2.34 16.61 16.32
CA LYS A 115 3.01 17.93 16.29
C LYS A 115 4.40 17.87 16.92
N LEU A 116 4.60 17.06 17.97
CA LEU A 116 5.90 16.88 18.61
C LEU A 116 6.82 15.96 17.81
N SER A 117 6.29 14.91 17.19
CA SER A 117 7.08 13.94 16.41
C SER A 117 7.61 14.51 15.09
N HIS A 118 7.00 15.55 14.53
CA HIS A 118 7.55 16.29 13.39
C HIS A 118 8.91 16.95 13.69
N LEU A 119 9.29 17.07 14.97
CA LEU A 119 10.59 17.61 15.39
C LEU A 119 11.66 16.51 15.57
N GLN A 120 11.26 15.25 15.61
CA GLN A 120 12.15 14.08 15.79
C GLN A 120 11.71 13.03 14.77
N GLY A 121 12.50 12.72 13.78
CA GLY A 121 12.17 11.72 12.74
C GLY A 121 11.67 10.38 13.30
N PRO A 122 11.14 9.47 12.48
CA PRO A 122 10.57 8.19 12.92
C PRO A 122 11.61 7.40 13.73
N SER A 123 11.27 7.05 14.98
CA SER A 123 12.20 6.29 15.84
C SER A 123 12.17 4.81 15.46
N GLU A 124 13.32 4.11 15.65
CA GLU A 124 13.40 2.65 15.45
C GLU A 124 12.37 1.88 16.30
N ALA A 125 12.01 2.42 17.46
CA ALA A 125 10.96 1.87 18.32
C ALA A 125 9.59 1.89 17.62
N GLN A 126 9.32 2.86 16.77
CA GLN A 126 8.10 2.96 15.97
C GLN A 126 8.02 1.85 14.91
N ALA A 127 9.09 1.56 14.22
CA ALA A 127 9.15 0.48 13.25
C ALA A 127 9.02 -0.91 13.92
N GLN A 128 9.64 -1.11 15.08
CA GLN A 128 9.58 -2.37 15.83
C GLN A 128 8.19 -2.63 16.41
N ALA A 129 7.52 -1.61 16.96
CA ALA A 129 6.17 -1.77 17.49
C ALA A 129 5.16 -2.06 16.36
N LEU A 130 5.29 -1.43 15.21
CA LEU A 130 4.50 -1.76 14.02
C LEU A 130 4.72 -3.23 13.61
N GLN A 131 5.97 -3.71 13.57
CA GLN A 131 6.28 -5.11 13.28
C GLN A 131 5.68 -6.08 14.30
N HIS A 132 5.72 -5.75 15.57
CA HIS A 132 5.14 -6.58 16.64
C HIS A 132 3.62 -6.64 16.54
N LEU A 133 2.99 -5.54 16.20
CA LEU A 133 1.56 -5.46 15.97
C LEU A 133 1.14 -6.31 14.75
N LEU A 134 1.87 -6.17 13.66
CA LEU A 134 1.66 -6.97 12.45
C LEU A 134 1.76 -8.46 12.73
N SER A 135 2.66 -8.87 13.62
CA SER A 135 2.80 -10.27 14.02
C SER A 135 1.66 -10.76 14.93
N SER A 136 1.06 -9.88 15.74
CA SER A 136 0.00 -10.23 16.71
C SER A 136 -1.42 -10.12 16.13
N LEU A 137 -1.62 -9.22 15.16
CA LEU A 137 -2.90 -9.03 14.47
C LEU A 137 -3.05 -9.87 13.20
N THR A 138 -2.06 -10.73 12.88
CA THR A 138 -2.18 -11.64 11.75
C THR A 138 -3.23 -12.71 12.10
N PRO A 139 -4.52 -12.53 11.74
CA PRO A 139 -5.41 -13.66 11.69
C PRO A 139 -4.98 -14.46 10.46
N ALA A 140 -4.64 -15.71 10.69
CA ALA A 140 -4.52 -16.76 9.68
C ALA A 140 -3.98 -16.27 8.32
N ARG A 141 -2.68 -16.49 8.09
CA ARG A 141 -2.06 -16.64 6.78
C ARG A 141 -2.94 -16.11 5.63
N HIS A 142 -2.74 -14.88 5.19
CA HIS A 142 -3.04 -14.61 3.79
C HIS A 142 -2.21 -15.61 3.00
N SER A 143 -2.88 -16.66 2.52
CA SER A 143 -2.25 -17.55 1.56
C SER A 143 -2.13 -16.74 0.28
N TYR A 144 -1.00 -16.05 0.14
CA TYR A 144 -0.67 -15.44 -1.14
C TYR A 144 -0.86 -16.47 -2.24
N LEU A 145 -1.29 -16.02 -3.39
CA LEU A 145 -1.43 -16.88 -4.55
C LEU A 145 -0.09 -17.55 -4.86
N HIS A 146 -0.08 -18.87 -4.87
CA HIS A 146 1.07 -19.65 -5.34
C HIS A 146 0.92 -20.02 -6.81
N THR A 147 -0.32 -20.06 -7.30
CA THR A 147 -0.66 -20.41 -8.68
C THR A 147 -1.78 -19.53 -9.19
N LEU A 148 -1.76 -19.26 -10.49
CA LEU A 148 -2.77 -18.54 -11.24
C LEU A 148 -3.38 -19.44 -12.29
N GLN A 149 -4.69 -19.30 -12.52
CA GLN A 149 -5.37 -19.94 -13.64
C GLN A 149 -5.57 -18.92 -14.74
N ALA A 150 -4.88 -19.08 -15.86
CA ALA A 150 -4.92 -18.16 -16.98
C ALA A 150 -5.45 -18.83 -18.25
N SER A 151 -6.19 -18.09 -19.06
CA SER A 151 -6.69 -18.56 -20.34
C SER A 151 -5.67 -18.33 -21.45
N VAL A 152 -5.35 -19.39 -22.20
CA VAL A 152 -4.52 -19.33 -23.40
C VAL A 152 -5.31 -20.00 -24.52
N GLY A 153 -5.98 -19.22 -25.37
CA GLY A 153 -6.88 -19.74 -26.38
C GLY A 153 -8.06 -20.50 -25.76
N LYS A 154 -8.12 -21.82 -26.00
CA LYS A 154 -9.14 -22.71 -25.43
C LYS A 154 -8.69 -23.48 -24.18
N GLU A 155 -7.44 -23.29 -23.76
CA GLU A 155 -6.84 -23.98 -22.61
C GLU A 155 -6.84 -23.09 -21.38
N VAL A 156 -6.96 -23.70 -20.19
CA VAL A 156 -6.67 -23.07 -18.91
C VAL A 156 -5.32 -23.57 -18.43
N ARG A 157 -4.35 -22.66 -18.29
CA ARG A 157 -3.03 -22.96 -17.76
C ARG A 157 -2.91 -22.59 -16.30
N VAL A 158 -2.21 -23.43 -15.56
CA VAL A 158 -1.81 -23.15 -14.18
C VAL A 158 -0.39 -22.60 -14.19
N ILE A 159 -0.24 -21.33 -13.85
CA ILE A 159 1.03 -20.61 -13.84
C ILE A 159 1.45 -20.46 -12.38
N ARG A 160 2.70 -20.79 -12.05
CA ARG A 160 3.26 -20.53 -10.73
C ARG A 160 3.54 -19.04 -10.60
N VAL A 161 3.16 -18.45 -9.49
CA VAL A 161 3.40 -17.02 -9.24
C VAL A 161 4.91 -16.69 -9.22
N SER A 162 5.76 -17.65 -8.79
CA SER A 162 7.22 -17.52 -8.85
C SER A 162 7.78 -17.33 -10.26
N ASP A 163 7.05 -17.77 -11.28
CA ASP A 163 7.49 -17.74 -12.67
C ASP A 163 7.02 -16.46 -13.39
N VAL A 164 6.20 -15.64 -12.70
CA VAL A 164 5.65 -14.40 -13.25
C VAL A 164 6.73 -13.33 -13.30
N ILE A 165 6.78 -12.62 -14.42
CA ILE A 165 7.64 -11.47 -14.66
C ILE A 165 6.90 -10.18 -14.32
N TYR A 166 5.70 -9.99 -14.91
CA TYR A 166 4.85 -8.84 -14.61
C TYR A 166 3.40 -9.09 -15.00
N PHE A 167 2.50 -8.26 -14.46
CA PHE A 167 1.11 -8.16 -14.83
C PHE A 167 0.84 -6.79 -15.43
N GLU A 168 -0.02 -6.76 -16.43
CA GLU A 168 -0.44 -5.53 -17.09
C GLU A 168 -1.95 -5.55 -17.31
N SER A 169 -2.65 -4.50 -16.84
CA SER A 169 -4.09 -4.37 -17.03
C SER A 169 -4.39 -3.91 -18.45
N ASP A 170 -5.27 -4.63 -19.10
CA ASP A 170 -5.94 -4.22 -20.34
C ASP A 170 -7.43 -3.99 -20.04
N THR A 171 -8.19 -3.48 -21.00
CA THR A 171 -9.58 -2.98 -20.87
C THR A 171 -10.54 -3.95 -20.16
N ARG A 172 -10.32 -5.28 -20.28
CA ARG A 172 -11.21 -6.31 -19.70
C ARG A 172 -10.48 -7.46 -19.01
N TYR A 173 -9.17 -7.52 -19.14
CA TYR A 173 -8.36 -8.65 -18.68
C TYR A 173 -7.06 -8.13 -18.07
N THR A 174 -6.44 -8.96 -17.25
CA THR A 174 -5.06 -8.75 -16.84
C THR A 174 -4.17 -9.70 -17.63
N ARG A 175 -3.25 -9.14 -18.41
CA ARG A 175 -2.20 -9.89 -19.09
C ARG A 175 -1.15 -10.28 -18.04
N VAL A 176 -0.83 -11.55 -17.93
CA VAL A 176 0.30 -12.05 -17.16
C VAL A 176 1.41 -12.47 -18.10
N VAL A 177 2.60 -11.94 -17.88
CA VAL A 177 3.83 -12.33 -18.57
C VAL A 177 4.67 -13.14 -17.61
N TYR A 178 5.04 -14.35 -18.04
CA TYR A 178 5.70 -15.34 -17.20
C TYR A 178 6.74 -16.13 -17.99
N ARG A 179 7.58 -16.87 -17.28
CA ARG A 179 8.58 -17.74 -17.88
C ARG A 179 8.14 -19.20 -17.79
N GLU A 180 8.25 -19.92 -18.89
CA GLU A 180 8.01 -21.37 -18.95
C GLU A 180 9.08 -21.99 -19.85
N ASP A 181 9.79 -22.99 -19.34
CA ASP A 181 10.88 -23.67 -20.04
C ASP A 181 11.97 -22.73 -20.59
N GLY A 182 12.24 -21.63 -19.89
CA GLY A 182 13.22 -20.61 -20.30
C GLY A 182 12.68 -19.56 -21.28
N GLU A 183 11.50 -19.76 -21.85
CA GLU A 183 10.85 -18.84 -22.78
C GLU A 183 9.89 -17.89 -22.09
N GLN A 184 9.80 -16.66 -22.61
CA GLN A 184 8.78 -15.71 -22.20
C GLN A 184 7.45 -16.06 -22.86
N ARG A 185 6.40 -16.16 -22.05
CA ARG A 185 5.02 -16.41 -22.49
C ARG A 185 4.08 -15.41 -21.90
N ALA A 186 2.90 -15.29 -22.49
CA ALA A 186 1.83 -14.45 -21.99
C ALA A 186 0.50 -15.21 -21.97
N ALA A 187 -0.33 -14.88 -20.97
CA ALA A 187 -1.68 -15.41 -20.84
C ALA A 187 -2.62 -14.32 -20.30
N LEU A 188 -3.93 -14.57 -20.35
CA LEU A 188 -4.94 -13.63 -19.89
C LEU A 188 -5.64 -14.14 -18.63
N LEU A 189 -5.72 -13.29 -17.64
CA LEU A 189 -6.46 -13.49 -16.40
C LEU A 189 -7.77 -12.69 -16.46
N ARG A 190 -8.84 -13.27 -15.93
CA ARG A 190 -10.10 -12.53 -15.75
C ARG A 190 -10.09 -11.66 -14.49
N THR A 191 -9.18 -11.95 -13.56
CA THR A 191 -9.03 -11.22 -12.30
C THR A 191 -8.50 -9.82 -12.58
N PRO A 192 -9.18 -8.76 -12.13
CA PRO A 192 -8.69 -7.40 -12.23
C PRO A 192 -7.32 -7.21 -11.55
N LEU A 193 -6.50 -6.30 -12.04
CA LEU A 193 -5.17 -6.04 -11.49
C LEU A 193 -5.24 -5.58 -10.01
N LYS A 194 -6.29 -4.82 -9.66
CA LYS A 194 -6.55 -4.37 -8.29
C LYS A 194 -6.73 -5.55 -7.33
N ASP A 195 -7.48 -6.57 -7.75
CA ASP A 195 -7.73 -7.76 -6.93
C ASP A 195 -6.46 -8.63 -6.81
N LEU A 196 -5.66 -8.70 -7.87
CA LEU A 196 -4.35 -9.38 -7.83
C LEU A 196 -3.40 -8.72 -6.83
N LEU A 197 -3.41 -7.39 -6.76
CA LEU A 197 -2.54 -6.64 -5.85
C LEU A 197 -2.74 -7.06 -4.38
N THR A 198 -3.98 -7.43 -4.01
CA THR A 198 -4.31 -7.87 -2.65
C THR A 198 -3.95 -9.33 -2.37
N GLN A 199 -3.81 -10.14 -3.43
CA GLN A 199 -3.54 -11.57 -3.35
C GLN A 199 -2.07 -11.91 -3.56
N LEU A 200 -1.25 -10.97 -4.04
CA LEU A 200 0.18 -11.14 -4.27
C LEU A 200 0.99 -10.68 -3.07
N ASP A 201 2.11 -11.37 -2.81
CA ASP A 201 3.05 -10.95 -1.76
C ASP A 201 3.72 -9.62 -2.16
N GLY A 202 3.42 -8.56 -1.44
CA GLY A 202 3.98 -7.22 -1.65
C GLY A 202 5.51 -7.13 -1.47
N ARG A 203 6.16 -8.16 -0.90
CA ARG A 203 7.63 -8.27 -0.85
C ARG A 203 8.20 -8.78 -2.18
N GLN A 204 7.43 -9.56 -2.91
CA GLN A 204 7.83 -10.15 -4.20
C GLN A 204 7.34 -9.35 -5.39
N PHE A 205 6.22 -8.65 -5.27
CA PHE A 205 5.58 -7.90 -6.33
C PHE A 205 5.42 -6.43 -5.98
N GLN A 206 5.71 -5.56 -6.95
CA GLN A 206 5.65 -4.11 -6.80
C GLN A 206 4.77 -3.51 -7.89
N GLN A 207 3.78 -2.70 -7.50
CA GLN A 207 3.06 -1.88 -8.46
C GLN A 207 3.95 -0.71 -8.88
N ILE A 208 4.05 -0.46 -10.18
CA ILE A 208 4.89 0.59 -10.77
C ILE A 208 4.11 1.56 -11.65
N HIS A 209 2.89 1.17 -12.00
CA HIS A 209 1.92 1.96 -12.73
C HIS A 209 0.53 1.50 -12.31
N ARG A 210 -0.50 2.37 -12.42
CA ARG A 210 -1.89 1.98 -12.13
C ARG A 210 -2.36 0.72 -12.88
N SER A 211 -1.71 0.42 -14.01
CA SER A 211 -2.00 -0.75 -14.84
C SER A 211 -0.88 -1.80 -14.81
N THR A 212 0.16 -1.70 -13.97
CA THR A 212 1.30 -2.63 -14.06
C THR A 212 1.85 -2.99 -12.68
N ILE A 213 1.96 -4.31 -12.43
CA ILE A 213 2.63 -4.90 -11.27
C ILE A 213 3.82 -5.73 -11.79
N VAL A 214 5.00 -5.58 -11.21
CA VAL A 214 6.22 -6.29 -11.60
C VAL A 214 6.78 -7.13 -10.45
N ALA A 215 7.34 -8.29 -10.76
CA ALA A 215 8.10 -9.07 -9.79
C ALA A 215 9.42 -8.36 -9.45
N SER A 216 9.65 -8.05 -8.17
CA SER A 216 10.83 -7.30 -7.71
C SER A 216 12.13 -7.97 -8.08
N SER A 217 12.17 -9.32 -8.08
CA SER A 217 13.32 -10.12 -8.50
C SER A 217 13.68 -9.98 -9.98
N GLN A 218 12.73 -9.57 -10.81
CA GLN A 218 12.92 -9.40 -12.26
C GLN A 218 13.40 -8.00 -12.64
N ILE A 219 13.43 -7.05 -11.73
CA ILE A 219 13.92 -5.70 -11.99
C ILE A 219 15.45 -5.76 -12.09
N ALA A 220 16.00 -5.35 -13.23
CA ALA A 220 17.43 -5.20 -13.43
C ALA A 220 17.92 -3.79 -13.08
N SER A 221 17.21 -2.77 -13.56
CA SER A 221 17.53 -1.36 -13.31
C SER A 221 16.33 -0.46 -13.58
N ALA A 222 16.31 0.69 -12.91
CA ALA A 222 15.41 1.80 -13.22
C ALA A 222 16.23 2.91 -13.90
N VAL A 223 15.82 3.31 -15.09
CA VAL A 223 16.52 4.31 -15.90
C VAL A 223 15.62 5.52 -16.07
N ARG A 224 16.12 6.71 -15.79
CA ARG A 224 15.43 7.97 -16.09
C ARG A 224 15.72 8.39 -17.51
N ASP A 225 14.70 8.83 -18.21
CA ASP A 225 14.85 9.48 -19.50
C ASP A 225 15.08 11.00 -19.35
N ASP A 226 15.49 11.64 -20.42
CA ASP A 226 15.79 13.09 -20.44
C ASP A 226 14.53 13.95 -20.23
N ALA A 227 13.34 13.39 -20.39
CA ALA A 227 12.04 14.04 -20.17
C ALA A 227 11.53 13.88 -18.72
N GLY A 228 12.30 13.24 -17.83
CA GLY A 228 11.93 12.98 -16.43
C GLY A 228 11.01 11.79 -16.23
N GLY A 229 10.78 11.00 -17.27
CA GLY A 229 10.16 9.68 -17.20
C GLY A 229 11.09 8.66 -16.55
N MET A 230 10.54 7.53 -16.13
CA MET A 230 11.32 6.41 -15.61
C MET A 230 10.84 5.11 -16.24
N VAL A 231 11.81 4.28 -16.65
CA VAL A 231 11.57 2.99 -17.28
C VAL A 231 12.34 1.91 -16.53
N LEU A 232 11.68 0.79 -16.24
CA LEU A 232 12.34 -0.40 -15.70
C LEU A 232 12.83 -1.29 -16.84
N ARG A 233 14.08 -1.71 -16.71
CA ARG A 233 14.66 -2.81 -17.50
C ARG A 233 14.57 -4.08 -16.69
N LEU A 234 14.14 -5.16 -17.32
CA LEU A 234 13.96 -6.46 -16.69
C LEU A 234 15.15 -7.37 -16.97
N ARG A 235 15.44 -8.31 -16.04
CA ARG A 235 16.62 -9.19 -16.13
C ARG A 235 16.54 -10.19 -17.26
N ALA A 236 15.35 -10.65 -17.55
CA ALA A 236 15.16 -11.81 -18.43
C ALA A 236 13.99 -11.63 -19.39
N CYS A 237 13.68 -10.39 -19.72
CA CYS A 237 12.58 -9.99 -20.57
C CYS A 237 13.01 -8.74 -21.34
N PRO A 238 12.85 -8.68 -22.68
CA PRO A 238 13.20 -7.52 -23.47
C PRO A 238 12.24 -6.33 -23.24
N ASP A 239 11.11 -6.58 -22.59
CA ASP A 239 10.08 -5.57 -22.36
C ASP A 239 10.61 -4.49 -21.40
N GLN A 240 10.22 -3.25 -21.67
CA GLN A 240 10.50 -2.10 -20.84
C GLN A 240 9.20 -1.62 -20.23
N LEU A 241 9.15 -1.47 -18.90
CA LEU A 241 7.96 -1.07 -18.19
C LEU A 241 8.06 0.38 -17.75
N MET A 242 7.07 1.18 -18.12
CA MET A 242 6.98 2.58 -17.70
C MET A 242 6.60 2.66 -16.22
N VAL A 243 7.31 3.50 -15.47
CA VAL A 243 6.98 3.84 -14.09
C VAL A 243 6.26 5.17 -14.07
N SER A 244 5.01 5.20 -13.62
CA SER A 244 4.29 6.47 -13.52
C SER A 244 4.87 7.34 -12.40
N ARG A 245 4.70 8.67 -12.53
CA ARG A 245 5.31 9.66 -11.62
C ARG A 245 5.10 9.35 -10.13
N PRO A 246 3.89 8.98 -9.65
CA PRO A 246 3.67 8.63 -8.25
C PRO A 246 4.56 7.48 -7.78
N PHE A 247 4.76 6.46 -8.60
CA PHE A 247 5.52 5.26 -8.24
C PHE A 247 7.05 5.43 -8.35
N GLN A 248 7.55 6.51 -8.95
CA GLN A 248 8.99 6.76 -9.05
C GLN A 248 9.68 6.93 -7.68
N VAL A 249 8.92 7.25 -6.65
CA VAL A 249 9.43 7.34 -5.27
C VAL A 249 9.99 6.02 -4.78
N LEU A 250 9.48 4.88 -5.27
CA LEU A 250 9.94 3.54 -4.90
C LEU A 250 11.37 3.25 -5.39
N PHE A 251 11.86 4.00 -6.38
CA PHE A 251 13.17 3.84 -7.03
C PHE A 251 14.10 5.04 -6.80
N LYS A 252 13.76 5.97 -5.92
CA LYS A 252 14.70 7.00 -5.47
C LYS A 252 15.73 6.30 -4.60
N GLY A 253 16.98 6.28 -5.05
CA GLY A 253 18.10 5.73 -4.28
C GLY A 253 18.17 6.35 -2.88
N GLN A 254 18.54 5.54 -1.91
CA GLN A 254 18.93 5.98 -0.58
C GLN A 254 20.22 6.77 -0.67
#